data_8a9e2ee0fa59d572031a0d0e05266cb7
#
_entry.id   8a9e2ee0fa59d572031a0d0e05266cb7
#
_cell.length_a   1.000
_cell.length_b   1.000
_cell.length_c   1.000
_cell.angle_alpha   90.00
_cell.angle_beta   90.00
_cell.angle_gamma   90.00
#
_symmetry.space_group_name_H-M   'P 1'
#
loop_
_entity.id
_entity.type
_entity.pdbx_description
1 polymer ?
#
loop_
_entity_poly.entity_id
_entity_poly.type
_entity_poly.pdbx_seq_one_letter_code
_entity_poly.pdbx_strand_id
1 'polypeptide(L)'
;MSIKIGIFGYGNLGRGVEAAIAQNPDMELVAVFTRRAPQALRIASKTASVCSAQDVAAWKDRIDVMILCGGSATDLPEQSPKLASMFHIIDSFDTHARIPEHFSAVDAAAKAAGKVAVISVGWDPGMFSLNRLYANAILPEGKDYTFWGKGVSQGHSDAIRRIKGVKDAKQYTIPLEAALEAARSGENPELTTRQKHMRECYVVLEEGAD
;
A
#
# COMPACT_ATOMS: atom_id res chain seq x y z
N MET A 1 27.18 3.92 8.48
CA MET A 1 26.86 3.95 7.01
C MET A 1 25.36 3.94 6.92
N SER A 2 24.74 4.95 6.31
CA SER A 2 23.26 5.01 6.16
C SER A 2 22.83 4.32 4.88
N ILE A 3 21.64 3.72 4.90
CA ILE A 3 20.97 3.12 3.73
C ILE A 3 20.35 4.25 2.91
N LYS A 4 20.76 4.40 1.66
CA LYS A 4 20.27 5.43 0.75
C LYS A 4 18.95 5.00 0.11
N ILE A 5 17.90 5.73 0.41
CA ILE A 5 16.54 5.39 -0.01
C ILE A 5 16.03 6.36 -1.08
N GLY A 6 15.44 5.80 -2.13
CA GLY A 6 14.62 6.53 -3.09
C GLY A 6 13.14 6.23 -2.87
N ILE A 7 12.28 7.23 -3.07
CA ILE A 7 10.82 7.07 -3.08
C ILE A 7 10.33 7.24 -4.52
N PHE A 8 9.60 6.27 -5.06
CA PHE A 8 8.97 6.35 -6.37
C PHE A 8 7.46 6.51 -6.24
N GLY A 9 6.96 7.73 -6.50
CA GLY A 9 5.59 8.14 -6.24
C GLY A 9 5.45 8.86 -4.89
N TYR A 10 4.86 10.06 -4.91
CA TYR A 10 4.74 10.89 -3.72
C TYR A 10 3.28 11.34 -3.49
N GLY A 11 2.46 10.35 -3.15
CA GLY A 11 1.11 10.50 -2.62
C GLY A 11 1.10 10.42 -1.09
N ASN A 12 -0.01 9.97 -0.51
CA ASN A 12 -0.12 9.79 0.95
C ASN A 12 0.89 8.77 1.46
N LEU A 13 1.06 7.65 0.75
CA LEU A 13 2.03 6.61 1.13
C LEU A 13 3.47 7.17 1.08
N GLY A 14 3.86 7.84 -0.01
CA GLY A 14 5.20 8.40 -0.14
C GLY A 14 5.54 9.43 0.95
N ARG A 15 4.56 10.25 1.37
CA ARG A 15 4.71 11.16 2.53
C ARG A 15 4.89 10.40 3.85
N GLY A 16 4.13 9.31 4.03
CA GLY A 16 4.28 8.46 5.21
C GLY A 16 5.64 7.79 5.26
N VAL A 17 6.14 7.29 4.13
CA VAL A 17 7.48 6.70 4.00
C VAL A 17 8.56 7.73 4.30
N GLU A 18 8.47 8.95 3.77
CA GLU A 18 9.41 10.03 4.09
C GLU A 18 9.44 10.33 5.59
N ALA A 19 8.26 10.44 6.22
CA ALA A 19 8.16 10.69 7.67
C ALA A 19 8.77 9.54 8.49
N ALA A 20 8.60 8.29 8.04
CA ALA A 20 9.19 7.12 8.69
C ALA A 20 10.71 7.10 8.53
N ILE A 21 11.25 7.39 7.34
CA ILE A 21 12.71 7.48 7.11
C ILE A 21 13.33 8.52 8.05
N ALA A 22 12.67 9.67 8.23
CA ALA A 22 13.17 10.74 9.11
C ALA A 22 13.28 10.33 10.59
N GLN A 23 12.62 9.26 11.03
CA GLN A 23 12.70 8.71 12.39
C GLN A 23 13.79 7.64 12.54
N ASN A 24 14.41 7.22 11.46
CA ASN A 24 15.41 6.13 11.46
C ASN A 24 16.79 6.67 11.09
N PRO A 25 17.71 6.77 12.05
CA PRO A 25 19.02 7.43 11.85
C PRO A 25 19.99 6.65 10.93
N ASP A 26 19.68 5.38 10.65
CA ASP A 26 20.42 4.53 9.72
C ASP A 26 19.91 4.61 8.28
N MET A 27 18.89 5.44 8.02
CA MET A 27 18.29 5.65 6.71
C MET A 27 18.45 7.09 6.23
N GLU A 28 18.66 7.28 4.94
CA GLU A 28 18.79 8.59 4.31
C GLU A 28 17.92 8.66 3.05
N LEU A 29 16.95 9.58 3.04
CA LEU A 29 16.20 9.88 1.83
C LEU A 29 17.07 10.70 0.88
N VAL A 30 17.43 10.14 -0.28
CA VAL A 30 18.28 10.83 -1.27
C VAL A 30 17.50 11.38 -2.45
N ALA A 31 16.39 10.74 -2.85
CA ALA A 31 15.58 11.20 -3.97
C ALA A 31 14.11 10.81 -3.86
N VAL A 32 13.24 11.66 -4.41
CA VAL A 32 11.82 11.43 -4.63
C VAL A 32 11.51 11.57 -6.11
N PHE A 33 10.94 10.52 -6.71
CA PHE A 33 10.56 10.49 -8.13
C PHE A 33 9.07 10.71 -8.31
N THR A 34 8.72 11.60 -9.24
CA THR A 34 7.34 11.98 -9.50
C THR A 34 7.03 12.06 -11.00
N ARG A 35 5.78 11.74 -11.38
CA ARG A 35 5.25 11.99 -12.73
C ARG A 35 4.76 13.44 -12.92
N ARG A 36 4.54 14.15 -11.82
CA ARG A 36 4.22 15.60 -11.85
C ARG A 36 5.47 16.39 -12.11
N ALA A 37 5.32 17.67 -12.47
CA ALA A 37 6.47 18.58 -12.58
C ALA A 37 7.23 18.60 -11.23
N PRO A 38 8.53 18.27 -11.20
CA PRO A 38 9.30 18.20 -9.95
C PRO A 38 9.26 19.51 -9.15
N GLN A 39 9.24 20.64 -9.82
CA GLN A 39 9.21 21.98 -9.23
C GLN A 39 7.90 22.26 -8.46
N ALA A 40 6.81 21.58 -8.83
CA ALA A 40 5.53 21.73 -8.18
C ALA A 40 5.38 20.83 -6.92
N LEU A 41 6.31 19.88 -6.72
CA LEU A 41 6.27 18.99 -5.60
C LEU A 41 6.99 19.59 -4.37
N ARG A 42 6.31 19.55 -3.22
CA ARG A 42 6.90 19.92 -1.94
C ARG A 42 7.08 18.67 -1.08
N ILE A 43 8.31 18.41 -0.67
CA ILE A 43 8.71 17.35 0.26
C ILE A 43 9.16 17.97 1.59
N ALA A 44 9.18 17.19 2.66
CA ALA A 44 9.61 17.64 3.98
C ALA A 44 11.13 17.66 4.10
N SER A 45 11.84 16.73 3.46
CA SER A 45 13.28 16.66 3.43
C SER A 45 13.88 17.92 2.78
N LYS A 46 14.94 18.44 3.40
CA LYS A 46 15.71 19.58 2.88
C LYS A 46 16.91 19.17 2.03
N THR A 47 17.27 17.90 2.07
CA THR A 47 18.47 17.34 1.42
C THR A 47 18.18 16.45 0.22
N ALA A 48 17.00 15.82 0.19
CA ALA A 48 16.62 14.94 -0.90
C ALA A 48 16.27 15.70 -2.17
N SER A 49 16.66 15.14 -3.31
CA SER A 49 16.33 15.68 -4.63
C SER A 49 14.91 15.29 -5.05
N VAL A 50 14.19 16.21 -5.70
CA VAL A 50 12.92 15.89 -6.38
C VAL A 50 13.20 15.75 -7.87
N CYS A 51 12.93 14.57 -8.43
CA CYS A 51 13.29 14.21 -9.79
C CYS A 51 12.07 13.77 -10.61
N SER A 52 12.16 13.88 -11.94
CA SER A 52 11.20 13.26 -12.83
C SER A 52 11.28 11.73 -12.72
N ALA A 53 10.15 11.05 -12.77
CA ALA A 53 10.10 9.59 -12.85
C ALA A 53 10.86 9.02 -14.07
N GLN A 54 11.06 9.82 -15.11
CA GLN A 54 11.80 9.44 -16.31
C GLN A 54 13.31 9.35 -16.07
N ASP A 55 13.83 10.10 -15.10
CA ASP A 55 15.25 10.19 -14.80
C ASP A 55 15.74 9.12 -13.82
N VAL A 56 14.86 8.20 -13.39
CA VAL A 56 15.15 7.22 -12.34
C VAL A 56 16.39 6.35 -12.64
N ALA A 57 16.61 5.99 -13.88
CA ALA A 57 17.73 5.14 -14.27
C ALA A 57 19.11 5.78 -13.99
N ALA A 58 19.21 7.11 -13.99
CA ALA A 58 20.44 7.83 -13.66
C ALA A 58 20.83 7.75 -12.17
N TRP A 59 19.97 7.16 -11.34
CA TRP A 59 20.18 7.07 -9.90
C TRP A 59 20.54 5.66 -9.41
N LYS A 60 20.70 4.68 -10.32
CA LYS A 60 20.93 3.26 -9.98
C LYS A 60 22.12 3.01 -9.04
N ASP A 61 23.17 3.83 -9.14
CA ASP A 61 24.38 3.70 -8.32
C ASP A 61 24.38 4.62 -7.09
N ARG A 62 23.27 5.34 -6.86
CA ARG A 62 23.12 6.33 -5.79
C ARG A 62 22.04 5.98 -4.78
N ILE A 63 21.25 4.96 -5.07
CA ILE A 63 20.14 4.49 -4.24
C ILE A 63 20.36 3.02 -3.95
N ASP A 64 20.36 2.67 -2.67
CA ASP A 64 20.46 1.29 -2.22
C ASP A 64 19.10 0.60 -2.33
N VAL A 65 18.03 1.25 -1.88
CA VAL A 65 16.67 0.70 -1.90
C VAL A 65 15.69 1.73 -2.44
N MET A 66 14.85 1.32 -3.39
CA MET A 66 13.75 2.10 -3.92
C MET A 66 12.42 1.64 -3.31
N ILE A 67 11.69 2.55 -2.65
CA ILE A 67 10.36 2.29 -2.11
C ILE A 67 9.31 2.79 -3.09
N LEU A 68 8.47 1.88 -3.59
CA LEU A 68 7.45 2.16 -4.59
C LEU A 68 6.12 2.49 -3.92
N CYS A 69 5.67 3.72 -4.14
CA CYS A 69 4.46 4.29 -3.54
C CYS A 69 3.39 4.61 -4.59
N GLY A 70 3.42 3.91 -5.72
CA GLY A 70 2.42 4.00 -6.79
C GLY A 70 1.10 3.32 -6.43
N GLY A 71 0.08 3.50 -7.28
CA GLY A 71 -1.20 2.83 -7.12
C GLY A 71 -1.08 1.31 -7.33
N SER A 72 -1.57 0.53 -6.37
CA SER A 72 -1.44 -0.93 -6.40
C SER A 72 -2.06 -1.56 -7.65
N ALA A 73 -3.28 -1.16 -8.01
CA ALA A 73 -3.97 -1.76 -9.16
C ALA A 73 -3.48 -1.23 -10.52
N THR A 74 -2.87 -0.05 -10.56
CA THR A 74 -2.60 0.68 -11.82
C THR A 74 -1.13 0.86 -12.11
N ASP A 75 -0.33 1.15 -11.09
CA ASP A 75 1.06 1.54 -11.28
C ASP A 75 2.05 0.41 -10.97
N LEU A 76 1.89 -0.25 -9.83
CA LEU A 76 2.85 -1.25 -9.34
C LEU A 76 3.03 -2.48 -10.25
N PRO A 77 1.98 -2.99 -10.96
CA PRO A 77 2.18 -4.11 -11.88
C PRO A 77 3.26 -3.90 -12.95
N GLU A 78 3.42 -2.64 -13.39
CA GLU A 78 4.44 -2.27 -14.37
C GLU A 78 5.72 -1.73 -13.71
N GLN A 79 5.57 -0.93 -12.66
CA GLN A 79 6.68 -0.26 -12.01
C GLN A 79 7.58 -1.22 -11.24
N SER A 80 6.99 -2.18 -10.50
CA SER A 80 7.78 -3.07 -9.64
C SER A 80 8.75 -3.94 -10.43
N PRO A 81 8.36 -4.69 -11.46
CA PRO A 81 9.34 -5.47 -12.24
C PRO A 81 10.34 -4.58 -12.98
N LYS A 82 9.91 -3.42 -13.51
CA LYS A 82 10.81 -2.48 -14.18
C LYS A 82 11.87 -1.95 -13.22
N LEU A 83 11.51 -1.54 -12.01
CA LEU A 83 12.45 -0.97 -11.06
C LEU A 83 13.28 -2.03 -10.35
N ALA A 84 12.76 -3.25 -10.16
CA ALA A 84 13.51 -4.40 -9.65
C ALA A 84 14.68 -4.80 -10.57
N SER A 85 14.63 -4.47 -11.86
CA SER A 85 15.77 -4.67 -12.77
C SER A 85 16.93 -3.68 -12.54
N MET A 86 16.75 -2.67 -11.71
CA MET A 86 17.75 -1.61 -11.49
C MET A 86 18.11 -1.44 -10.00
N PHE A 87 17.16 -1.64 -9.10
CA PHE A 87 17.29 -1.37 -7.66
C PHE A 87 16.87 -2.58 -6.82
N HIS A 88 17.32 -2.64 -5.58
CA HIS A 88 16.55 -3.34 -4.55
C HIS A 88 15.27 -2.57 -4.33
N ILE A 89 14.14 -3.25 -4.26
CA ILE A 89 12.83 -2.57 -4.15
C ILE A 89 12.00 -3.07 -2.97
N ILE A 90 11.13 -2.17 -2.50
CA ILE A 90 10.03 -2.51 -1.61
C ILE A 90 8.75 -1.93 -2.24
N ASP A 91 7.69 -2.74 -2.36
CA ASP A 91 6.39 -2.27 -2.83
C ASP A 91 5.25 -2.61 -1.87
N SER A 92 4.13 -1.96 -2.07
CA SER A 92 2.91 -2.13 -1.28
C SER A 92 1.74 -2.70 -2.11
N PHE A 93 2.02 -3.60 -3.05
CA PHE A 93 0.99 -4.22 -3.88
C PHE A 93 -0.03 -4.99 -3.04
N ASP A 94 -1.31 -4.63 -3.12
CA ASP A 94 -2.38 -5.14 -2.25
C ASP A 94 -3.56 -5.80 -3.00
N THR A 95 -3.46 -5.99 -4.30
CA THR A 95 -4.47 -6.73 -5.06
C THR A 95 -4.31 -8.23 -4.82
N HIS A 96 -4.84 -8.72 -3.71
CA HIS A 96 -4.60 -10.07 -3.15
C HIS A 96 -4.68 -11.19 -4.19
N ALA A 97 -5.72 -11.21 -5.02
CA ALA A 97 -5.91 -12.25 -6.05
C ALA A 97 -4.78 -12.28 -7.10
N ARG A 98 -4.04 -11.19 -7.27
CA ARG A 98 -2.98 -11.05 -8.26
C ARG A 98 -1.57 -11.07 -7.67
N ILE A 99 -1.42 -11.26 -6.36
CA ILE A 99 -0.10 -11.33 -5.70
C ILE A 99 0.78 -12.44 -6.31
N PRO A 100 0.29 -13.66 -6.62
CA PRO A 100 1.15 -14.69 -7.23
C PRO A 100 1.68 -14.30 -8.61
N GLU A 101 0.87 -13.64 -9.44
CA GLU A 101 1.27 -13.12 -10.75
C GLU A 101 2.33 -12.01 -10.59
N HIS A 102 2.05 -11.06 -9.70
CA HIS A 102 2.95 -9.95 -9.39
C HIS A 102 4.29 -10.44 -8.85
N PHE A 103 4.26 -11.40 -7.92
CA PHE A 103 5.46 -12.05 -7.40
C PHE A 103 6.31 -12.63 -8.52
N SER A 104 5.70 -13.42 -9.42
CA SER A 104 6.43 -14.07 -10.51
C SER A 104 7.13 -13.06 -11.42
N ALA A 105 6.46 -11.97 -11.76
CA ALA A 105 7.02 -10.93 -12.61
C ALA A 105 8.19 -10.18 -11.94
N VAL A 106 8.02 -9.82 -10.66
CA VAL A 106 9.06 -9.11 -9.90
C VAL A 106 10.25 -10.00 -9.59
N ASP A 107 10.01 -11.26 -9.20
CA ASP A 107 11.05 -12.25 -8.91
C ASP A 107 11.94 -12.50 -10.13
N ALA A 108 11.34 -12.68 -11.31
CA ALA A 108 12.09 -12.87 -12.55
C ALA A 108 12.99 -11.66 -12.86
N ALA A 109 12.47 -10.44 -12.73
CA ALA A 109 13.22 -9.22 -12.98
C ALA A 109 14.35 -9.01 -11.96
N ALA A 110 14.07 -9.20 -10.68
CA ALA A 110 15.03 -9.03 -9.59
C ALA A 110 16.17 -10.07 -9.71
N LYS A 111 15.85 -11.34 -9.94
CA LYS A 111 16.84 -12.42 -10.14
C LYS A 111 17.76 -12.15 -11.32
N ALA A 112 17.20 -11.74 -12.46
CA ALA A 112 17.98 -11.42 -13.65
C ALA A 112 18.98 -10.27 -13.41
N ALA A 113 18.64 -9.34 -12.52
CA ALA A 113 19.46 -8.18 -12.19
C ALA A 113 20.33 -8.35 -10.92
N GLY A 114 20.28 -9.51 -10.25
CA GLY A 114 20.98 -9.72 -8.98
C GLY A 114 20.49 -8.77 -7.86
N LYS A 115 19.20 -8.42 -7.88
CA LYS A 115 18.57 -7.52 -6.91
C LYS A 115 17.64 -8.28 -5.96
N VAL A 116 17.30 -7.67 -4.84
CA VAL A 116 16.32 -8.15 -3.88
C VAL A 116 15.04 -7.32 -4.01
N ALA A 117 13.90 -7.97 -4.01
CA ALA A 117 12.61 -7.32 -3.99
C ALA A 117 11.77 -7.85 -2.83
N VAL A 118 11.17 -6.94 -2.06
CA VAL A 118 10.18 -7.24 -1.04
C VAL A 118 8.86 -6.65 -1.50
N ILE A 119 7.88 -7.48 -1.78
CA ILE A 119 6.60 -7.04 -2.32
C ILE A 119 5.49 -7.13 -1.28
N SER A 120 4.39 -6.43 -1.55
CA SER A 120 3.17 -6.53 -0.75
C SER A 120 3.38 -6.18 0.73
N VAL A 121 4.21 -5.17 0.99
CA VAL A 121 4.52 -4.70 2.34
C VAL A 121 3.62 -3.54 2.73
N GLY A 122 2.71 -3.80 3.66
CA GLY A 122 1.78 -2.80 4.15
C GLY A 122 1.13 -3.25 5.46
N TRP A 123 -0.13 -2.88 5.62
CA TRP A 123 -0.94 -3.35 6.74
C TRP A 123 -1.56 -4.71 6.43
N ASP A 124 -2.27 -4.84 5.28
CA ASP A 124 -2.88 -6.07 4.80
C ASP A 124 -2.85 -6.09 3.25
N PRO A 125 -1.95 -6.82 2.65
CA PRO A 125 -0.95 -7.75 3.24
C PRO A 125 0.19 -7.00 3.96
N GLY A 126 0.78 -7.68 4.94
CA GLY A 126 1.92 -7.18 5.71
C GLY A 126 1.76 -7.44 7.20
N MET A 127 1.81 -6.39 8.03
CA MET A 127 1.84 -6.50 9.49
C MET A 127 0.62 -7.24 10.06
N PHE A 128 -0.55 -7.03 9.46
CA PHE A 128 -1.78 -7.70 9.87
C PHE A 128 -1.74 -9.22 9.59
N SER A 129 -1.14 -9.62 8.49
CA SER A 129 -0.93 -11.04 8.15
C SER A 129 0.03 -11.71 9.13
N LEU A 130 1.11 -11.01 9.51
CA LEU A 130 2.05 -11.51 10.52
C LEU A 130 1.39 -11.64 11.89
N ASN A 131 0.56 -10.68 12.30
CA ASN A 131 -0.17 -10.77 13.57
C ASN A 131 -1.11 -11.98 13.60
N ARG A 132 -1.78 -12.30 12.48
CA ARG A 132 -2.59 -13.54 12.38
C ARG A 132 -1.74 -14.80 12.51
N LEU A 133 -0.58 -14.82 11.85
CA LEU A 133 0.35 -15.95 11.95
C LEU A 133 0.81 -16.18 13.40
N TYR A 134 1.17 -15.12 14.12
CA TYR A 134 1.54 -15.20 15.53
C TYR A 134 0.37 -15.64 16.41
N ALA A 135 -0.83 -15.10 16.19
CA ALA A 135 -2.02 -15.51 16.93
C ALA A 135 -2.31 -17.00 16.76
N ASN A 136 -2.23 -17.52 15.54
CA ASN A 136 -2.42 -18.95 15.26
C ASN A 136 -1.31 -19.83 15.85
N ALA A 137 -0.08 -19.33 15.94
CA ALA A 137 1.01 -20.06 16.60
C ALA A 137 0.83 -20.16 18.13
N ILE A 138 0.24 -19.12 18.75
CA ILE A 138 -0.03 -19.08 20.20
C ILE A 138 -1.32 -19.82 20.55
N LEU A 139 -2.34 -19.71 19.69
CA LEU A 139 -3.67 -20.30 19.87
C LEU A 139 -4.03 -21.15 18.64
N PRO A 140 -3.43 -22.35 18.48
CA PRO A 140 -3.54 -23.14 17.28
C PRO A 140 -4.97 -23.62 16.97
N GLU A 141 -5.84 -23.71 17.97
CA GLU A 141 -7.25 -24.07 17.81
C GLU A 141 -8.17 -22.83 17.73
N GLY A 142 -7.60 -21.63 17.83
CA GLY A 142 -8.32 -20.37 17.71
C GLY A 142 -8.76 -20.07 16.28
N LYS A 143 -9.81 -19.26 16.13
CA LYS A 143 -10.23 -18.69 14.83
C LYS A 143 -9.93 -17.21 14.76
N ASP A 144 -9.48 -16.76 13.59
CA ASP A 144 -9.24 -15.35 13.32
C ASP A 144 -10.52 -14.65 12.85
N TYR A 145 -10.86 -13.56 13.51
CA TYR A 145 -11.93 -12.66 13.08
C TYR A 145 -11.37 -11.29 12.79
N THR A 146 -11.52 -10.84 11.56
CA THR A 146 -11.12 -9.48 11.18
C THR A 146 -12.31 -8.56 11.19
N PHE A 147 -12.24 -7.52 12.00
CA PHE A 147 -13.18 -6.41 12.02
C PHE A 147 -12.46 -5.11 11.72
N TRP A 148 -12.91 -4.43 10.67
CA TRP A 148 -12.43 -3.10 10.33
C TRP A 148 -13.20 -2.09 11.16
N GLY A 149 -12.52 -1.24 11.88
CA GLY A 149 -13.13 -0.18 12.71
C GLY A 149 -13.88 0.86 11.88
N LYS A 150 -14.64 1.73 12.57
CA LYS A 150 -15.35 2.85 11.94
C LYS A 150 -14.36 3.78 11.26
N GLY A 151 -14.18 3.62 9.96
CA GLY A 151 -13.20 4.38 9.20
C GLY A 151 -13.52 4.42 7.73
N VAL A 152 -12.96 5.44 7.07
CA VAL A 152 -13.06 5.59 5.61
C VAL A 152 -12.24 4.49 4.95
N SER A 153 -12.89 3.70 4.10
CA SER A 153 -12.20 2.77 3.21
C SER A 153 -11.70 3.50 1.97
N GLN A 154 -10.40 3.72 1.87
CA GLN A 154 -9.81 4.48 0.76
C GLN A 154 -10.02 3.77 -0.58
N GLY A 155 -9.74 2.47 -0.67
CA GLY A 155 -9.90 1.70 -1.90
C GLY A 155 -11.35 1.61 -2.38
N HIS A 156 -12.31 1.37 -1.47
CA HIS A 156 -13.72 1.33 -1.85
C HIS A 156 -14.27 2.72 -2.21
N SER A 157 -13.86 3.76 -1.48
CA SER A 157 -14.21 5.15 -1.84
C SER A 157 -13.70 5.51 -3.22
N ASP A 158 -12.47 5.11 -3.54
CA ASP A 158 -11.89 5.34 -4.86
C ASP A 158 -12.63 4.55 -5.96
N ALA A 159 -13.05 3.33 -5.69
CA ALA A 159 -13.86 2.53 -6.61
C ALA A 159 -15.20 3.21 -6.93
N ILE A 160 -15.87 3.76 -5.93
CA ILE A 160 -17.14 4.49 -6.13
C ILE A 160 -16.92 5.77 -6.95
N ARG A 161 -15.83 6.52 -6.69
CA ARG A 161 -15.50 7.74 -7.48
C ARG A 161 -15.21 7.47 -8.95
N ARG A 162 -14.91 6.23 -9.34
CA ARG A 162 -14.71 5.86 -10.75
C ARG A 162 -16.00 5.51 -11.48
N ILE A 163 -17.13 5.46 -10.79
CA ILE A 163 -18.44 5.23 -11.43
C ILE A 163 -18.82 6.49 -12.19
N LYS A 164 -19.28 6.32 -13.44
CA LYS A 164 -19.73 7.44 -14.28
C LYS A 164 -20.86 8.19 -13.58
N GLY A 165 -20.78 9.52 -13.55
CA GLY A 165 -21.75 10.39 -12.88
C GLY A 165 -21.48 10.64 -11.39
N VAL A 166 -20.43 10.04 -10.82
CA VAL A 166 -20.02 10.30 -9.45
C VAL A 166 -18.90 11.34 -9.42
N LYS A 167 -19.17 12.48 -8.79
CA LYS A 167 -18.21 13.58 -8.59
C LYS A 167 -17.27 13.32 -7.42
N ASP A 168 -17.79 12.83 -6.31
CA ASP A 168 -17.02 12.45 -5.11
C ASP A 168 -17.76 11.38 -4.31
N ALA A 169 -16.99 10.57 -3.56
CA ALA A 169 -17.58 9.56 -2.68
C ALA A 169 -16.67 9.23 -1.51
N LYS A 170 -17.31 8.88 -0.38
CA LYS A 170 -16.65 8.28 0.79
C LYS A 170 -17.46 7.08 1.25
N GLN A 171 -16.79 5.95 1.44
CA GLN A 171 -17.37 4.77 2.06
C GLN A 171 -16.78 4.54 3.43
N TYR A 172 -17.64 4.34 4.41
CA TYR A 172 -17.28 3.90 5.75
C TYR A 172 -17.58 2.43 5.92
N THR A 173 -16.65 1.70 6.53
CA THR A 173 -16.86 0.33 6.98
C THR A 173 -17.17 0.37 8.47
N ILE A 174 -18.31 -0.20 8.86
CA ILE A 174 -18.82 -0.16 10.22
C ILE A 174 -19.01 -1.60 10.71
N PRO A 175 -18.29 -2.05 11.73
CA PRO A 175 -18.49 -3.38 12.29
C PRO A 175 -19.88 -3.48 12.96
N LEU A 176 -20.52 -4.64 12.81
CA LEU A 176 -21.77 -4.94 13.47
C LEU A 176 -21.50 -5.45 14.89
N GLU A 177 -22.09 -4.79 15.89
CA GLU A 177 -21.85 -5.11 17.30
C GLU A 177 -22.20 -6.58 17.64
N ALA A 178 -23.33 -7.06 17.14
CA ALA A 178 -23.71 -8.47 17.36
C ALA A 178 -22.66 -9.47 16.85
N ALA A 179 -21.97 -9.16 15.76
CA ALA A 179 -20.91 -10.01 15.23
C ALA A 179 -19.62 -9.90 16.07
N LEU A 180 -19.32 -8.71 16.59
CA LEU A 180 -18.22 -8.52 17.54
C LEU A 180 -18.44 -9.32 18.82
N GLU A 181 -19.64 -9.24 19.39
CA GLU A 181 -20.01 -9.99 20.59
C GLU A 181 -19.94 -11.50 20.34
N ALA A 182 -20.50 -11.97 19.22
CA ALA A 182 -20.42 -13.39 18.85
C ALA A 182 -18.97 -13.87 18.69
N ALA A 183 -18.10 -13.07 18.08
CA ALA A 183 -16.69 -13.42 17.96
C ALA A 183 -15.96 -13.43 19.32
N ARG A 184 -16.36 -12.56 20.26
CA ARG A 184 -15.80 -12.48 21.62
C ARG A 184 -16.31 -13.58 22.57
N SER A 185 -17.45 -14.21 22.26
CA SER A 185 -18.03 -15.25 23.10
C SER A 185 -17.14 -16.49 23.24
N GLY A 186 -16.20 -16.70 22.33
CA GLY A 186 -15.40 -17.92 22.27
C GLY A 186 -16.07 -19.12 21.58
N GLU A 187 -17.29 -18.93 21.07
CA GLU A 187 -18.07 -19.99 20.40
C GLU A 187 -17.58 -20.28 18.96
N ASN A 188 -16.57 -19.54 18.49
CA ASN A 188 -15.99 -19.68 17.16
C ASN A 188 -17.04 -19.66 16.02
N PRO A 189 -17.95 -18.66 15.96
CA PRO A 189 -19.01 -18.64 14.97
C PRO A 189 -18.47 -18.51 13.54
N GLU A 190 -19.19 -19.08 12.58
CA GLU A 190 -18.92 -18.82 11.16
C GLU A 190 -19.59 -17.51 10.75
N LEU A 191 -18.78 -16.50 10.39
CA LEU A 191 -19.26 -15.16 10.02
C LEU A 191 -18.81 -14.79 8.61
N THR A 192 -19.77 -14.55 7.73
CA THR A 192 -19.50 -13.98 6.42
C THR A 192 -19.11 -12.51 6.52
N THR A 193 -18.52 -11.95 5.45
CA THR A 193 -18.17 -10.51 5.40
C THR A 193 -19.38 -9.61 5.63
N ARG A 194 -20.56 -9.99 5.08
CA ARG A 194 -21.80 -9.23 5.24
C ARG A 194 -22.35 -9.27 6.66
N GLN A 195 -22.12 -10.35 7.38
CA GLN A 195 -22.51 -10.49 8.79
C GLN A 195 -21.59 -9.71 9.73
N LYS A 196 -20.35 -9.44 9.32
CA LYS A 196 -19.37 -8.72 10.14
C LYS A 196 -19.45 -7.20 10.02
N HIS A 197 -19.83 -6.67 8.85
CA HIS A 197 -19.76 -5.24 8.57
C HIS A 197 -20.93 -4.72 7.78
N MET A 198 -21.37 -3.51 8.13
CA MET A 198 -22.18 -2.64 7.29
C MET A 198 -21.26 -1.68 6.52
N ARG A 199 -21.72 -1.22 5.36
CA ARG A 199 -21.06 -0.19 4.56
C ARG A 199 -22.00 0.98 4.39
N GLU A 200 -21.53 2.15 4.75
CA GLU A 200 -22.25 3.42 4.58
C GLU A 200 -21.51 4.25 3.55
N CYS A 201 -22.21 4.63 2.47
CA CYS A 201 -21.64 5.33 1.34
C CYS A 201 -22.28 6.71 1.22
N TYR A 202 -21.46 7.75 1.21
CA TYR A 202 -21.84 9.10 0.89
C TYR A 202 -21.35 9.41 -0.52
N VAL A 203 -22.28 9.75 -1.41
CA VAL A 203 -21.98 9.97 -2.83
C VAL A 203 -22.46 11.35 -3.24
N VAL A 204 -21.59 12.10 -3.90
CA VAL A 204 -21.91 13.36 -4.56
C VAL A 204 -21.98 13.09 -6.05
N LEU A 205 -23.10 13.37 -6.69
CA LEU A 205 -23.29 13.19 -8.12
C LEU A 205 -22.78 14.40 -8.90
N GLU A 206 -22.43 14.17 -10.16
CA GLU A 206 -22.21 15.22 -11.13
C GLU A 206 -23.54 15.91 -11.47
N GLU A 207 -23.49 17.15 -11.95
CA GLU A 207 -24.71 17.88 -12.35
C GLU A 207 -25.43 17.15 -13.51
N GLY A 208 -26.70 16.82 -13.32
CA GLY A 208 -27.50 16.07 -14.28
C GLY A 208 -27.32 14.55 -14.27
N ALA A 209 -26.57 13.99 -13.32
CA ALA A 209 -26.51 12.55 -13.09
C ALA A 209 -27.61 12.11 -12.10
N ASP A 210 -28.11 10.86 -12.27
CA ASP A 210 -29.11 10.18 -11.40
C ASP A 210 -28.57 8.83 -10.87
#